data_2ff641e8b37b9108109c0ba9b0a8481a
#
_entry.id   2ff641e8b37b9108109c0ba9b0a8481a
#
_cell.length_a   1.000
_cell.length_b   1.000
_cell.length_c   1.000
_cell.angle_alpha   90.00
_cell.angle_beta   90.00
_cell.angle_gamma   90.00
#
_symmetry.space_group_name_H-M   'P 1'
#
loop_
_entity.id
_entity.type
_entity.pdbx_description
1 polymer ?
#
loop_
_entity_poly.entity_id
_entity_poly.type
_entity_poly.pdbx_seq_one_letter_code
_entity_poly.pdbx_strand_id
1 'polypeptide(L)'
;SNYIHRPLRIHEEEMRETRCLNKKTVSTDSIYRFTSQDPGSFEIILTATNQDGKDSDTLFLKVNGNRFAISDLKNWTGNGENTSVFAIQWVTGEHLQEPADQEVFFIAWGYRWNKTETFTGIDMLKAIAKNDPRLYVALSGNYIKGFGYDGNNDGKIELKSSTLHLTQADFTNGLYELSEYDSDELKPLDAADYWMGSNDAYTTYWLGSGNQVPTAADFEYSQTFVDNRQLENLSWDVWTLSPIDYTSMVNVSPIPRLIKAAEANK
;
A
#
# COMPACT_ATOMS: atom_id res chain seq x y z
N SER A 1 -30.79 10.78 -41.38
CA SER A 1 -30.47 9.82 -40.34
C SER A 1 -29.22 10.33 -39.58
N ASN A 2 -29.47 11.14 -38.54
CA ASN A 2 -28.39 11.70 -37.70
C ASN A 2 -28.16 10.75 -36.54
N TYR A 3 -27.08 9.97 -36.64
CA TYR A 3 -26.56 9.27 -35.48
C TYR A 3 -25.82 10.27 -34.60
N ILE A 4 -26.46 10.69 -33.51
CA ILE A 4 -25.80 11.46 -32.45
C ILE A 4 -25.02 10.47 -31.59
N HIS A 5 -23.70 10.53 -31.63
CA HIS A 5 -22.84 9.84 -30.68
C HIS A 5 -23.09 10.40 -29.29
N ARG A 6 -23.55 9.56 -28.39
CA ARG A 6 -23.89 9.89 -27.01
C ARG A 6 -22.81 9.37 -26.06
N PRO A 7 -22.37 10.16 -25.09
CA PRO A 7 -21.43 9.66 -24.08
C PRO A 7 -22.13 8.65 -23.17
N LEU A 8 -21.61 7.45 -23.16
CA LEU A 8 -21.91 6.41 -22.19
C LEU A 8 -21.06 6.68 -20.95
N ARG A 9 -21.65 6.65 -19.77
CA ARG A 9 -20.89 6.74 -18.52
C ARG A 9 -21.03 5.43 -17.76
N ILE A 10 -19.90 4.82 -17.43
CA ILE A 10 -19.83 3.59 -16.65
C ILE A 10 -19.30 3.97 -15.27
N HIS A 11 -20.00 3.55 -14.23
CA HIS A 11 -19.60 3.75 -12.84
C HIS A 11 -19.27 2.39 -12.24
N GLU A 12 -18.17 2.31 -11.52
CA GLU A 12 -17.75 1.14 -10.77
C GLU A 12 -17.88 1.40 -9.27
N GLU A 13 -18.43 0.45 -8.53
CA GLU A 13 -18.61 0.55 -7.09
C GLU A 13 -18.19 -0.77 -6.43
N GLU A 14 -17.28 -0.68 -5.46
CA GLU A 14 -16.93 -1.81 -4.60
C GLU A 14 -17.92 -1.85 -3.43
N MET A 15 -18.69 -2.93 -3.33
CA MET A 15 -19.64 -3.11 -2.23
C MET A 15 -18.92 -3.60 -0.99
N ARG A 16 -18.78 -2.74 0.02
CA ARG A 16 -18.58 -3.15 1.41
C ARG A 16 -19.94 -3.25 2.09
N GLU A 17 -20.14 -4.29 2.88
CA GLU A 17 -21.36 -4.41 3.68
C GLU A 17 -21.61 -3.10 4.43
N THR A 18 -22.71 -2.42 4.08
CA THR A 18 -23.35 -1.26 4.71
C THR A 18 -22.99 0.17 4.29
N ARG A 19 -22.13 0.48 3.30
CA ARG A 19 -22.08 1.85 2.74
C ARG A 19 -21.62 1.89 1.29
N CYS A 20 -22.46 2.44 0.41
CA CYS A 20 -22.06 2.91 -0.91
C CYS A 20 -21.00 4.00 -0.78
N LEU A 21 -19.75 3.69 -1.12
CA LEU A 21 -18.69 4.67 -1.23
C LEU A 21 -18.62 5.14 -2.69
N ASN A 22 -18.68 6.44 -2.87
CA ASN A 22 -18.48 7.25 -4.07
C ASN A 22 -18.51 6.55 -5.44
N LYS A 23 -19.58 6.78 -6.20
CA LYS A 23 -19.69 6.37 -7.61
C LYS A 23 -18.67 7.13 -8.44
N LYS A 24 -17.67 6.44 -8.96
CA LYS A 24 -16.65 7.00 -9.84
C LYS A 24 -16.95 6.66 -11.28
N THR A 25 -16.91 7.64 -12.18
CA THR A 25 -16.94 7.38 -13.61
C THR A 25 -15.60 6.80 -14.05
N VAL A 26 -15.57 5.53 -14.47
CA VAL A 26 -14.36 4.81 -14.88
C VAL A 26 -14.15 4.82 -16.39
N SER A 27 -15.19 5.00 -17.17
CA SER A 27 -15.11 5.13 -18.63
C SER A 27 -16.30 5.89 -19.20
N THR A 28 -16.07 6.56 -20.35
CA THR A 28 -17.12 7.16 -21.20
C THR A 28 -17.19 6.47 -22.56
N ASP A 29 -16.43 5.40 -22.77
CA ASP A 29 -16.40 4.67 -24.01
C ASP A 29 -17.62 3.76 -24.17
N SER A 30 -17.93 3.40 -25.41
CA SER A 30 -19.03 2.48 -25.72
C SER A 30 -18.74 1.03 -25.31
N ILE A 31 -17.48 0.73 -24.98
CA ILE A 31 -17.02 -0.60 -24.50
C ILE A 31 -16.16 -0.36 -23.29
N TYR A 32 -16.54 -0.94 -22.16
CA TYR A 32 -15.71 -1.01 -20.96
C TYR A 32 -15.25 -2.46 -20.72
N ARG A 33 -13.94 -2.63 -20.49
CA ARG A 33 -13.35 -3.92 -20.14
C ARG A 33 -13.03 -3.90 -18.66
N PHE A 34 -13.85 -4.57 -17.87
CA PHE A 34 -13.57 -4.77 -16.44
C PHE A 34 -12.42 -5.75 -16.27
N THR A 35 -11.46 -5.38 -15.45
CA THR A 35 -10.38 -6.27 -14.98
C THR A 35 -10.19 -6.02 -13.50
N SER A 36 -10.20 -7.08 -12.69
CA SER A 36 -9.79 -7.03 -11.30
C SER A 36 -8.89 -8.21 -10.99
N GLN A 37 -7.80 -7.96 -10.29
CA GLN A 37 -6.91 -8.99 -9.76
C GLN A 37 -7.31 -9.37 -8.33
N ASP A 38 -8.16 -8.58 -7.71
CA ASP A 38 -8.63 -8.79 -6.35
C ASP A 38 -9.96 -9.53 -6.34
N PRO A 39 -10.13 -10.53 -5.46
CA PRO A 39 -11.43 -11.13 -5.21
C PRO A 39 -12.37 -10.10 -4.59
N GLY A 40 -13.61 -10.07 -5.05
CA GLY A 40 -14.57 -9.11 -4.53
C GLY A 40 -15.91 -9.19 -5.25
N SER A 41 -16.87 -8.42 -4.73
CA SER A 41 -18.14 -8.16 -5.41
C SER A 41 -18.12 -6.72 -5.91
N PHE A 42 -18.39 -6.58 -7.20
CA PHE A 42 -18.35 -5.29 -7.89
C PHE A 42 -19.73 -4.99 -8.49
N GLU A 43 -20.14 -3.75 -8.41
CA GLU A 43 -21.32 -3.23 -9.06
C GLU A 43 -20.87 -2.30 -10.18
N ILE A 44 -21.23 -2.63 -11.42
CA ILE A 44 -20.94 -1.79 -12.58
C ILE A 44 -22.25 -1.18 -13.06
N ILE A 45 -22.36 0.14 -12.99
CA ILE A 45 -23.54 0.86 -13.40
C ILE A 45 -23.29 1.50 -14.76
N LEU A 46 -24.06 1.07 -15.75
CA LEU A 46 -24.10 1.67 -17.06
C LEU A 46 -25.16 2.78 -17.07
N THR A 47 -24.76 3.99 -17.42
CA THR A 47 -25.68 5.10 -17.53
C THR A 47 -25.69 5.66 -18.96
N ALA A 48 -26.84 5.69 -19.59
CA ALA A 48 -27.07 6.35 -20.86
C ALA A 48 -27.88 7.65 -20.63
N THR A 49 -27.43 8.74 -21.23
CA THR A 49 -28.09 10.04 -21.11
C THR A 49 -28.34 10.63 -22.49
N ASN A 50 -29.53 11.21 -22.70
CA ASN A 50 -29.89 11.95 -23.90
C ASN A 50 -30.73 13.17 -23.55
N GLN A 51 -31.20 13.89 -24.57
CA GLN A 51 -32.08 15.07 -24.38
C GLN A 51 -33.45 14.73 -23.74
N ASP A 52 -33.89 13.48 -23.85
CA ASP A 52 -35.17 13.00 -23.35
C ASP A 52 -35.07 12.44 -21.92
N GLY A 53 -33.82 12.20 -21.41
CA GLY A 53 -33.63 11.73 -20.06
C GLY A 53 -32.37 10.89 -19.87
N LYS A 54 -32.36 10.20 -18.74
CA LYS A 54 -31.29 9.33 -18.27
C LYS A 54 -31.85 7.95 -17.91
N ASP A 55 -31.18 6.90 -18.34
CA ASP A 55 -31.47 5.52 -17.95
C ASP A 55 -30.21 4.84 -17.46
N SER A 56 -30.36 3.88 -16.56
CA SER A 56 -29.21 3.16 -15.98
C SER A 56 -29.53 1.69 -15.80
N ASP A 57 -28.56 0.85 -16.12
CA ASP A 57 -28.58 -0.58 -15.86
C ASP A 57 -27.39 -0.96 -14.95
N THR A 58 -27.55 -2.00 -14.15
CA THR A 58 -26.57 -2.41 -13.14
C THR A 58 -26.18 -3.86 -13.33
N LEU A 59 -24.87 -4.10 -13.44
CA LEU A 59 -24.29 -5.42 -13.49
C LEU A 59 -23.56 -5.72 -12.18
N PHE A 60 -23.91 -6.82 -11.52
CA PHE A 60 -23.21 -7.34 -10.36
C PHE A 60 -22.21 -8.41 -10.81
N LEU A 61 -20.94 -8.19 -10.48
CA LEU A 61 -19.85 -9.12 -10.77
C LEU A 61 -19.26 -9.65 -9.48
N LYS A 62 -19.01 -10.94 -9.43
CA LYS A 62 -18.21 -11.55 -8.37
C LYS A 62 -16.90 -12.07 -8.97
N VAL A 63 -15.80 -11.48 -8.56
CA VAL A 63 -14.47 -11.97 -8.90
C VAL A 63 -14.06 -12.99 -7.85
N ASN A 64 -13.92 -14.24 -8.26
CA ASN A 64 -13.36 -15.28 -7.44
C ASN A 64 -11.87 -15.41 -7.82
N GLY A 65 -10.98 -15.07 -6.91
CA GLY A 65 -9.55 -15.19 -7.10
C GLY A 65 -8.87 -15.64 -5.82
N ASN A 66 -7.65 -16.12 -5.94
CA ASN A 66 -6.82 -16.37 -4.77
C ASN A 66 -6.22 -15.04 -4.35
N ARG A 67 -6.51 -14.62 -3.11
CA ARG A 67 -5.79 -13.52 -2.49
C ARG A 67 -4.31 -13.87 -2.39
N PHE A 68 -3.46 -12.86 -2.49
CA PHE A 68 -2.02 -13.02 -2.26
C PHE A 68 -1.78 -13.75 -0.94
N ALA A 69 -0.90 -14.72 -0.96
CA ALA A 69 -0.63 -15.61 0.16
C ALA A 69 0.85 -15.58 0.57
N ILE A 70 1.15 -16.03 1.76
CA ILE A 70 2.52 -16.20 2.25
C ILE A 70 3.35 -17.09 1.32
N SER A 71 2.71 -18.07 0.65
CA SER A 71 3.35 -18.93 -0.36
C SER A 71 3.79 -18.20 -1.62
N ASP A 72 3.27 -16.99 -1.88
CA ASP A 72 3.63 -16.18 -3.06
C ASP A 72 4.86 -15.31 -2.81
N LEU A 73 5.33 -15.22 -1.55
CA LEU A 73 6.51 -14.45 -1.18
C LEU A 73 7.77 -15.02 -1.80
N LYS A 74 8.65 -14.12 -2.30
CA LYS A 74 9.90 -14.47 -2.99
C LYS A 74 11.15 -13.99 -2.25
N ASN A 75 11.08 -12.89 -1.53
CA ASN A 75 12.19 -12.34 -0.76
C ASN A 75 12.00 -12.70 0.72
N TRP A 76 12.91 -13.52 1.22
CA TRP A 76 12.88 -14.04 2.58
C TRP A 76 14.10 -13.60 3.38
N THR A 77 13.87 -13.18 4.60
CA THR A 77 14.92 -12.83 5.57
C THR A 77 14.76 -13.68 6.82
N GLY A 78 15.87 -14.02 7.46
CA GLY A 78 15.89 -14.82 8.68
C GLY A 78 15.68 -16.31 8.45
N ASN A 79 15.63 -17.06 9.55
CA ASN A 79 15.47 -18.52 9.57
C ASN A 79 14.60 -18.91 10.76
N GLY A 80 13.87 -20.00 10.62
CA GLY A 80 13.03 -20.56 11.68
C GLY A 80 11.71 -21.09 11.14
N GLU A 81 10.92 -21.64 12.04
CA GLU A 81 9.64 -22.27 11.73
C GLU A 81 8.47 -21.30 11.72
N ASN A 82 8.58 -20.16 12.39
CA ASN A 82 7.58 -19.12 12.37
C ASN A 82 7.77 -18.19 11.17
N THR A 83 6.68 -17.66 10.69
CA THR A 83 6.63 -16.79 9.53
C THR A 83 5.85 -15.52 9.89
N SER A 84 6.40 -14.37 9.50
CA SER A 84 5.70 -13.09 9.53
C SER A 84 5.90 -12.39 8.18
N VAL A 85 4.96 -11.53 7.83
CA VAL A 85 5.00 -10.74 6.60
C VAL A 85 5.18 -9.28 6.97
N PHE A 86 6.13 -8.64 6.34
CA PHE A 86 6.30 -7.19 6.33
C PHE A 86 5.84 -6.67 4.99
N ALA A 87 5.01 -5.63 4.96
CA ALA A 87 4.56 -5.06 3.72
C ALA A 87 4.42 -3.55 3.80
N ILE A 88 4.62 -2.89 2.65
CA ILE A 88 4.47 -1.45 2.51
C ILE A 88 3.54 -1.18 1.35
N GLN A 89 2.54 -0.35 1.59
CA GLN A 89 1.67 0.21 0.58
C GLN A 89 2.03 1.68 0.36
N TRP A 90 2.73 1.97 -0.75
CA TRP A 90 2.96 3.35 -1.17
C TRP A 90 1.70 3.89 -1.82
N VAL A 91 1.15 4.91 -1.20
CA VAL A 91 0.03 5.64 -1.77
C VAL A 91 0.61 6.77 -2.60
N THR A 92 0.31 6.78 -3.90
CA THR A 92 0.76 7.81 -4.84
C THR A 92 -0.43 8.65 -5.30
N GLY A 93 -0.20 9.93 -5.61
CA GLY A 93 -1.24 10.82 -6.10
C GLY A 93 -1.61 11.94 -5.12
N GLU A 94 -2.49 12.82 -5.57
CA GLU A 94 -2.82 14.06 -4.85
C GLU A 94 -3.90 13.89 -3.77
N HIS A 95 -4.59 12.74 -3.74
CA HIS A 95 -5.75 12.52 -2.89
C HIS A 95 -5.52 11.41 -1.86
N LEU A 96 -4.71 11.70 -0.84
CA LEU A 96 -4.42 10.76 0.25
C LEU A 96 -5.67 10.32 1.03
N GLN A 97 -6.74 11.12 1.01
CA GLN A 97 -8.02 10.81 1.65
C GLN A 97 -8.83 9.73 0.93
N GLU A 98 -8.51 9.48 -0.34
CA GLU A 98 -9.23 8.53 -1.19
C GLU A 98 -8.27 7.50 -1.80
N PRO A 99 -7.55 6.71 -0.98
CA PRO A 99 -6.52 5.80 -1.48
C PRO A 99 -7.06 4.70 -2.40
N ALA A 100 -8.37 4.41 -2.37
CA ALA A 100 -9.00 3.49 -3.31
C ALA A 100 -8.96 3.99 -4.76
N ASP A 101 -8.84 5.31 -4.97
CA ASP A 101 -8.84 5.96 -6.27
C ASP A 101 -7.45 6.21 -6.83
N GLN A 102 -6.41 5.85 -6.07
CA GLN A 102 -5.02 6.10 -6.43
C GLN A 102 -4.35 4.84 -6.96
N GLU A 103 -3.33 5.03 -7.78
CA GLU A 103 -2.37 3.96 -8.03
C GLU A 103 -1.65 3.66 -6.72
N VAL A 104 -1.69 2.41 -6.32
CA VAL A 104 -1.00 1.93 -5.13
C VAL A 104 0.07 0.93 -5.54
N PHE A 105 1.27 1.18 -5.04
CA PHE A 105 2.36 0.23 -5.14
C PHE A 105 2.45 -0.49 -3.81
N PHE A 106 2.22 -1.80 -3.81
CA PHE A 106 2.14 -2.60 -2.59
C PHE A 106 3.09 -3.79 -2.69
N ILE A 107 4.12 -3.82 -1.84
CA ILE A 107 5.14 -4.87 -1.83
C ILE A 107 5.18 -5.57 -0.48
N ALA A 108 5.39 -6.89 -0.50
CA ALA A 108 5.50 -7.74 0.67
C ALA A 108 6.80 -8.55 0.68
N TRP A 109 7.38 -8.68 1.87
CA TRP A 109 8.55 -9.48 2.20
C TRP A 109 8.22 -10.52 3.25
N GLY A 110 8.90 -11.66 3.19
CA GLY A 110 8.81 -12.72 4.19
C GLY A 110 9.89 -12.61 5.24
N TYR A 111 9.54 -12.88 6.49
CA TYR A 111 10.45 -12.99 7.61
C TYR A 111 10.25 -14.31 8.32
N ARG A 112 11.36 -15.04 8.58
CA ARG A 112 11.36 -16.30 9.32
C ARG A 112 12.10 -16.15 10.63
N TRP A 113 11.55 -16.75 11.69
CA TRP A 113 12.12 -16.64 13.02
C TRP A 113 11.80 -17.87 13.86
N ASN A 114 12.62 -18.11 14.88
CA ASN A 114 12.45 -19.25 15.78
C ASN A 114 11.36 -18.97 16.79
N LYS A 115 10.48 -19.92 17.01
CA LYS A 115 9.42 -19.83 18.02
C LYS A 115 9.90 -19.73 19.47
N THR A 116 11.18 -20.09 19.71
CA THR A 116 11.79 -19.99 21.05
C THR A 116 12.38 -18.62 21.34
N GLU A 117 12.38 -17.74 20.35
CA GLU A 117 12.91 -16.38 20.44
C GLU A 117 11.77 -15.38 20.30
N THR A 118 11.98 -14.20 20.84
CA THR A 118 11.02 -13.10 20.73
C THR A 118 11.60 -12.02 19.84
N PHE A 119 10.89 -11.69 18.76
CA PHE A 119 11.25 -10.62 17.85
C PHE A 119 10.15 -9.58 17.83
N THR A 120 10.53 -8.34 17.59
CA THR A 120 9.60 -7.22 17.45
C THR A 120 9.44 -6.81 15.98
N GLY A 121 8.44 -5.96 15.71
CA GLY A 121 8.25 -5.41 14.38
C GLY A 121 9.47 -4.63 13.88
N ILE A 122 10.17 -3.91 14.77
CA ILE A 122 11.40 -3.18 14.39
C ILE A 122 12.56 -4.12 14.08
N ASP A 123 12.66 -5.27 14.76
CA ASP A 123 13.69 -6.27 14.45
C ASP A 123 13.50 -6.83 13.04
N MET A 124 12.26 -7.20 12.71
CA MET A 124 11.88 -7.67 11.38
C MET A 124 12.18 -6.62 10.31
N LEU A 125 11.73 -5.38 10.52
CA LEU A 125 11.94 -4.27 9.59
C LEU A 125 13.43 -4.03 9.33
N LYS A 126 14.25 -3.92 10.37
CA LYS A 126 15.69 -3.70 10.25
C LYS A 126 16.41 -4.88 9.55
N ALA A 127 15.98 -6.11 9.83
CA ALA A 127 16.53 -7.28 9.17
C ALA A 127 16.21 -7.30 7.67
N ILE A 128 14.98 -6.98 7.29
CA ILE A 128 14.55 -6.93 5.90
C ILE A 128 15.23 -5.77 5.15
N ALA A 129 15.31 -4.58 5.74
CA ALA A 129 16.01 -3.44 5.12
C ALA A 129 17.50 -3.73 4.89
N LYS A 130 18.14 -4.46 5.81
CA LYS A 130 19.53 -4.91 5.64
C LYS A 130 19.67 -5.95 4.53
N ASN A 131 18.67 -6.81 4.34
CA ASN A 131 18.71 -7.92 3.39
C ASN A 131 18.35 -7.49 1.96
N ASP A 132 17.37 -6.61 1.79
CA ASP A 132 16.92 -6.13 0.47
C ASP A 132 17.56 -4.77 0.14
N PRO A 133 18.54 -4.72 -0.79
CA PRO A 133 19.23 -3.48 -1.13
C PRO A 133 18.34 -2.42 -1.79
N ARG A 134 17.10 -2.75 -2.13
CA ARG A 134 16.14 -1.82 -2.72
C ARG A 134 15.29 -1.10 -1.69
N LEU A 135 15.27 -1.57 -0.43
CA LEU A 135 14.46 -1.00 0.64
C LEU A 135 15.29 -0.04 1.49
N TYR A 136 14.77 1.17 1.63
CA TYR A 136 15.37 2.26 2.40
C TYR A 136 14.39 2.76 3.46
N VAL A 137 14.86 2.92 4.69
CA VAL A 137 13.99 3.33 5.81
C VAL A 137 14.61 4.52 6.53
N ALA A 138 13.87 5.60 6.66
CA ALA A 138 14.23 6.70 7.52
C ALA A 138 13.59 6.54 8.90
N LEU A 139 14.40 6.67 9.93
CA LEU A 139 14.03 6.50 11.34
C LEU A 139 14.36 7.76 12.14
N SER A 140 13.67 7.97 13.24
CA SER A 140 14.12 8.81 14.35
C SER A 140 14.06 7.96 15.62
N GLY A 141 15.20 7.44 16.05
CA GLY A 141 15.26 6.37 17.02
C GLY A 141 14.55 5.10 16.51
N ASN A 142 13.47 4.69 17.19
CA ASN A 142 12.60 3.59 16.71
C ASN A 142 11.31 4.09 16.03
N TYR A 143 11.21 5.39 15.80
CA TYR A 143 10.06 5.97 15.13
C TYR A 143 10.27 5.99 13.62
N ILE A 144 9.33 5.42 12.87
CA ILE A 144 9.42 5.35 11.41
C ILE A 144 9.00 6.70 10.82
N LYS A 145 9.92 7.31 10.06
CA LYS A 145 9.71 8.59 9.38
C LYS A 145 9.34 8.42 7.91
N GLY A 146 9.79 7.34 7.29
CA GLY A 146 9.45 7.08 5.90
C GLY A 146 10.12 5.83 5.33
N PHE A 147 9.60 5.42 4.17
CA PHE A 147 10.06 4.27 3.40
C PHE A 147 10.36 4.68 1.96
N GLY A 148 11.55 4.30 1.48
CA GLY A 148 11.94 4.41 0.09
C GLY A 148 12.12 3.05 -0.56
N TYR A 149 11.94 2.98 -1.87
CA TYR A 149 12.17 1.77 -2.64
C TYR A 149 12.71 2.10 -4.03
N ASP A 150 13.82 1.45 -4.40
CA ASP A 150 14.39 1.47 -5.75
C ASP A 150 13.51 0.63 -6.67
N GLY A 151 12.59 1.29 -7.35
CA GLY A 151 11.54 0.63 -8.13
C GLY A 151 12.01 0.05 -9.45
N ASN A 152 13.07 0.60 -10.06
CA ASN A 152 13.66 0.10 -11.30
C ASN A 152 14.83 -0.86 -11.09
N ASN A 153 15.26 -1.04 -9.81
CA ASN A 153 16.35 -1.92 -9.40
C ASN A 153 17.69 -1.59 -10.09
N ASP A 154 17.98 -0.31 -10.22
CA ASP A 154 19.25 0.18 -10.77
C ASP A 154 20.35 0.35 -9.71
N GLY A 155 20.01 0.09 -8.43
CA GLY A 155 20.92 0.16 -7.28
C GLY A 155 21.09 1.58 -6.74
N LYS A 156 20.22 2.50 -7.09
CA LYS A 156 20.25 3.88 -6.65
C LYS A 156 18.93 4.28 -6.04
N ILE A 157 18.99 5.20 -5.12
CA ILE A 157 17.88 6.04 -4.68
C ILE A 157 18.41 7.45 -4.46
N GLU A 158 17.65 8.43 -4.88
CA GLU A 158 17.99 9.82 -4.65
C GLU A 158 16.73 10.56 -4.21
N LEU A 159 16.75 11.04 -2.96
CA LEU A 159 15.63 11.71 -2.32
C LEU A 159 16.02 13.15 -1.97
N LYS A 160 15.14 14.08 -2.26
CA LYS A 160 15.41 15.51 -2.03
C LYS A 160 14.21 16.22 -1.41
N SER A 161 14.50 17.11 -0.47
CA SER A 161 13.60 18.13 0.07
C SER A 161 14.26 19.53 -0.08
N SER A 162 13.69 20.55 0.54
CA SER A 162 14.29 21.90 0.56
C SER A 162 15.56 21.95 1.41
N THR A 163 15.66 21.09 2.43
CA THR A 163 16.75 21.09 3.43
C THR A 163 17.64 19.87 3.37
N LEU A 164 17.21 18.77 2.73
CA LEU A 164 17.89 17.50 2.77
C LEU A 164 18.01 16.89 1.38
N HIS A 165 19.16 16.26 1.11
CA HIS A 165 19.43 15.51 -0.10
C HIS A 165 20.11 14.20 0.30
N LEU A 166 19.43 13.08 0.07
CA LEU A 166 19.90 11.75 0.42
C LEU A 166 20.10 10.90 -0.85
N THR A 167 21.14 10.10 -0.80
CA THR A 167 21.45 9.06 -1.81
C THR A 167 21.52 7.70 -1.12
N GLN A 168 21.60 6.62 -1.86
CA GLN A 168 21.79 5.27 -1.27
C GLN A 168 23.03 5.19 -0.35
N ALA A 169 24.06 6.02 -0.59
CA ALA A 169 25.28 6.05 0.22
C ALA A 169 25.06 6.56 1.66
N ASP A 170 23.99 7.30 1.87
CA ASP A 170 23.64 7.86 3.19
C ASP A 170 22.95 6.82 4.09
N PHE A 171 22.47 5.71 3.50
CA PHE A 171 21.80 4.65 4.23
C PHE A 171 22.78 3.55 4.63
N THR A 172 22.82 3.23 5.91
CA THR A 172 23.61 2.11 6.45
C THR A 172 22.69 0.92 6.70
N ASN A 173 22.93 -0.22 6.06
CA ASN A 173 22.03 -1.40 6.11
C ASN A 173 20.57 -1.05 5.75
N GLY A 174 20.36 -0.15 4.79
CA GLY A 174 19.04 0.33 4.41
C GLY A 174 18.41 1.37 5.35
N LEU A 175 19.11 1.81 6.38
CA LEU A 175 18.59 2.71 7.41
C LEU A 175 19.31 4.07 7.39
N TYR A 176 18.54 5.14 7.58
CA TYR A 176 19.01 6.50 7.77
C TYR A 176 18.38 7.10 9.02
N GLU A 177 19.18 7.68 9.90
CA GLU A 177 18.69 8.40 11.09
C GLU A 177 18.34 9.82 10.70
N LEU A 178 17.06 10.11 10.64
CA LEU A 178 16.51 11.43 10.33
C LEU A 178 16.26 12.20 11.62
N SER A 179 16.53 13.50 11.63
CA SER A 179 16.19 14.34 12.76
C SER A 179 14.67 14.32 13.01
N GLU A 180 14.27 14.23 14.27
CA GLU A 180 12.85 14.28 14.65
C GLU A 180 12.18 15.61 14.26
N TYR A 181 12.97 16.67 14.12
CA TYR A 181 12.51 18.01 13.73
C TYR A 181 12.52 18.24 12.23
N ASP A 182 13.08 17.32 11.45
CA ASP A 182 13.03 17.43 10.01
C ASP A 182 11.63 17.08 9.52
N SER A 183 10.94 18.12 9.12
CA SER A 183 9.54 18.06 8.72
C SER A 183 9.36 18.23 7.21
N ASP A 184 10.45 18.43 6.47
CA ASP A 184 10.38 18.61 5.02
C ASP A 184 10.06 17.29 4.30
N GLU A 185 9.19 17.40 3.32
CA GLU A 185 8.83 16.28 2.48
C GLU A 185 9.97 15.90 1.53
N LEU A 186 10.50 14.71 1.70
CA LEU A 186 11.42 14.10 0.75
C LEU A 186 10.64 13.59 -0.47
N LYS A 187 11.22 13.79 -1.66
CA LYS A 187 10.67 13.27 -2.93
C LYS A 187 11.76 12.54 -3.69
N PRO A 188 11.45 11.41 -4.34
CA PRO A 188 12.40 10.76 -5.24
C PRO A 188 12.65 11.66 -6.45
N LEU A 189 13.91 11.71 -6.91
CA LEU A 189 14.27 12.40 -8.15
C LEU A 189 14.07 11.50 -9.37
N ASP A 190 14.18 10.18 -9.21
CA ASP A 190 13.77 9.22 -10.24
C ASP A 190 12.28 8.89 -10.09
N ALA A 191 11.54 9.04 -11.18
CA ALA A 191 10.10 8.73 -11.23
C ALA A 191 9.79 7.22 -11.06
N ALA A 192 10.78 6.35 -11.23
CA ALA A 192 10.66 4.91 -11.02
C ALA A 192 10.84 4.50 -9.55
N ASP A 193 11.34 5.41 -8.71
CA ASP A 193 11.54 5.18 -7.29
C ASP A 193 10.32 5.61 -6.48
N TYR A 194 10.21 5.06 -5.29
CA TYR A 194 9.10 5.32 -4.40
C TYR A 194 9.60 5.91 -3.09
N TRP A 195 8.83 6.83 -2.55
CA TRP A 195 8.99 7.35 -1.20
C TRP A 195 7.64 7.53 -0.53
N MET A 196 7.56 7.21 0.75
CA MET A 196 6.41 7.46 1.60
C MET A 196 6.86 8.04 2.93
N GLY A 197 6.42 9.23 3.24
CA GLY A 197 6.71 9.99 4.44
C GLY A 197 6.54 11.48 4.13
N SER A 198 5.70 12.18 4.90
CA SER A 198 5.36 13.57 4.61
C SER A 198 4.86 14.30 5.85
N ASN A 199 4.84 15.64 5.78
CA ASN A 199 4.23 16.51 6.77
C ASN A 199 2.72 16.55 6.74
N ASP A 200 2.13 16.32 5.54
CA ASP A 200 0.68 16.35 5.34
C ASP A 200 0.03 15.00 5.62
N ALA A 201 0.85 13.99 5.89
CA ALA A 201 0.43 12.65 6.18
C ALA A 201 1.47 11.94 7.06
N TYR A 202 1.09 10.87 7.70
CA TYR A 202 1.99 10.07 8.53
C TYR A 202 1.93 8.60 8.14
N THR A 203 3.03 7.90 8.38
CA THR A 203 3.09 6.46 8.19
C THR A 203 2.27 5.78 9.27
N THR A 204 1.32 4.97 8.87
CA THR A 204 0.45 4.21 9.78
C THR A 204 0.79 2.74 9.75
N TYR A 205 0.67 2.11 10.89
CA TYR A 205 1.07 0.73 11.12
C TYR A 205 -0.16 -0.12 11.41
N TRP A 206 -0.35 -1.16 10.59
CA TRP A 206 -1.52 -2.02 10.60
C TRP A 206 -1.11 -3.47 10.78
N LEU A 207 -1.92 -4.20 11.52
CA LEU A 207 -1.68 -5.59 11.87
C LEU A 207 -2.79 -6.47 11.30
N GLY A 208 -2.41 -7.66 10.90
CA GLY A 208 -3.32 -8.70 10.48
C GLY A 208 -2.71 -10.09 10.66
N SER A 209 -3.43 -11.14 10.33
CA SER A 209 -2.95 -12.51 10.47
C SER A 209 -3.56 -13.46 9.44
N GLY A 210 -2.88 -14.58 9.20
CA GLY A 210 -3.36 -15.65 8.32
C GLY A 210 -2.39 -15.98 7.19
N ASN A 211 -2.69 -17.07 6.48
CA ASN A 211 -1.89 -17.53 5.34
C ASN A 211 -2.07 -16.66 4.07
N GLN A 212 -3.13 -15.88 4.03
CA GLN A 212 -3.43 -14.95 2.94
C GLN A 212 -3.45 -13.54 3.48
N VAL A 213 -3.18 -12.56 2.59
CA VAL A 213 -3.30 -11.15 2.95
C VAL A 213 -4.67 -10.87 3.56
N PRO A 214 -4.76 -10.19 4.71
CA PRO A 214 -6.03 -9.81 5.31
C PRO A 214 -6.85 -8.94 4.36
N THR A 215 -8.17 -8.96 4.48
CA THR A 215 -9.00 -7.96 3.79
C THR A 215 -8.80 -6.59 4.45
N ALA A 216 -9.21 -5.52 3.77
CA ALA A 216 -9.11 -4.18 4.35
C ALA A 216 -9.87 -4.04 5.68
N ALA A 217 -10.92 -4.82 5.88
CA ALA A 217 -11.71 -4.84 7.12
C ALA A 217 -11.06 -5.64 8.24
N ASP A 218 -10.16 -6.57 7.90
CA ASP A 218 -9.47 -7.45 8.87
C ASP A 218 -8.14 -6.87 9.36
N PHE A 219 -7.71 -5.73 8.82
CA PHE A 219 -6.55 -5.02 9.34
C PHE A 219 -6.95 -4.20 10.57
N GLU A 220 -6.17 -4.32 11.61
CA GLU A 220 -6.29 -3.54 12.85
C GLU A 220 -5.18 -2.49 12.93
N TYR A 221 -5.55 -1.25 13.24
CA TYR A 221 -4.57 -0.20 13.53
C TYR A 221 -3.76 -0.58 14.76
N SER A 222 -2.43 -0.58 14.64
CA SER A 222 -1.57 -0.97 15.76
C SER A 222 -1.71 -0.01 16.94
N GLN A 223 -2.00 -0.57 18.11
CA GLN A 223 -2.08 0.17 19.37
C GLN A 223 -0.70 0.27 20.06
N THR A 224 0.33 -0.33 19.44
CA THR A 224 1.70 -0.31 19.97
C THR A 224 2.67 0.21 18.91
N PHE A 225 3.75 0.85 19.35
CA PHE A 225 4.84 1.19 18.46
C PHE A 225 5.57 -0.07 17.98
N VAL A 226 6.23 0.05 16.84
CA VAL A 226 6.88 -1.08 16.15
C VAL A 226 7.97 -1.78 16.97
N ASP A 227 8.61 -1.07 17.88
CA ASP A 227 9.62 -1.61 18.82
C ASP A 227 9.01 -2.40 19.99
N ASN A 228 7.73 -2.19 20.28
CA ASN A 228 6.99 -2.92 21.30
C ASN A 228 6.06 -4.02 20.73
N ARG A 229 5.84 -4.00 19.41
CA ARG A 229 5.05 -5.02 18.72
C ARG A 229 5.82 -6.33 18.67
N GLN A 230 5.38 -7.32 19.44
CA GLN A 230 5.92 -8.68 19.36
C GLN A 230 5.34 -9.42 18.16
N LEU A 231 6.21 -10.08 17.38
CA LEU A 231 5.77 -10.86 16.22
C LEU A 231 5.01 -12.11 16.65
N GLU A 232 4.02 -12.45 15.86
CA GLU A 232 3.24 -13.67 15.97
C GLU A 232 3.39 -14.49 14.68
N ASN A 233 3.28 -15.81 14.80
CA ASN A 233 3.31 -16.66 13.61
C ASN A 233 2.14 -16.35 12.68
N LEU A 234 2.41 -16.21 11.38
CA LEU A 234 1.47 -15.81 10.33
C LEU A 234 0.97 -14.36 10.48
N SER A 235 1.68 -13.50 11.21
CA SER A 235 1.33 -12.08 11.28
C SER A 235 1.64 -11.34 9.98
N TRP A 236 0.85 -10.30 9.74
CA TRP A 236 1.04 -9.31 8.68
C TRP A 236 1.21 -7.95 9.34
N ASP A 237 2.38 -7.38 9.13
CA ASP A 237 2.75 -6.07 9.64
C ASP A 237 2.85 -5.12 8.44
N VAL A 238 1.87 -4.25 8.28
CA VAL A 238 1.68 -3.44 7.06
C VAL A 238 1.78 -1.96 7.37
N TRP A 239 2.55 -1.26 6.55
CA TRP A 239 2.70 0.18 6.61
C TRP A 239 2.02 0.85 5.42
N THR A 240 1.31 1.93 5.69
CA THR A 240 0.72 2.78 4.66
C THR A 240 0.75 4.25 5.10
N LEU A 241 0.44 5.14 4.20
CA LEU A 241 0.36 6.56 4.47
C LEU A 241 -1.10 6.94 4.77
N SER A 242 -1.32 7.61 5.88
CA SER A 242 -2.63 8.19 6.21
C SER A 242 -2.57 9.71 6.15
N PRO A 243 -3.58 10.35 5.57
CA PRO A 243 -3.67 11.81 5.61
C PRO A 243 -3.81 12.30 7.04
N ILE A 244 -3.23 13.46 7.33
CA ILE A 244 -3.45 14.14 8.60
C ILE A 244 -4.75 14.93 8.48
N ASP A 245 -5.83 14.36 8.99
CA ASP A 245 -7.08 15.07 9.16
C ASP A 245 -7.33 15.31 10.64
N TYR A 246 -7.02 16.51 11.08
CA TYR A 246 -7.21 16.93 12.47
C TYR A 246 -8.68 17.04 12.89
N THR A 247 -9.61 16.96 11.96
CA THR A 247 -11.05 17.04 12.24
C THR A 247 -11.65 15.67 12.51
N SER A 248 -11.34 14.70 11.67
CA SER A 248 -11.91 13.35 11.77
C SER A 248 -11.02 12.37 12.51
N MET A 249 -9.70 12.59 12.54
CA MET A 249 -8.68 11.69 13.11
C MET A 249 -8.81 10.23 12.61
N VAL A 250 -9.26 10.06 11.37
CA VAL A 250 -9.47 8.74 10.77
C VAL A 250 -8.21 8.26 10.09
N ASN A 251 -7.73 7.08 10.51
CA ASN A 251 -6.65 6.38 9.82
C ASN A 251 -7.21 5.52 8.68
N VAL A 252 -6.57 5.60 7.53
CA VAL A 252 -6.96 4.84 6.35
C VAL A 252 -6.32 3.46 6.39
N SER A 253 -7.16 2.41 6.42
CA SER A 253 -6.70 1.02 6.39
C SER A 253 -6.01 0.68 5.07
N PRO A 254 -5.01 -0.22 5.07
CA PRO A 254 -4.44 -0.74 3.85
C PRO A 254 -5.50 -1.34 2.94
N ILE A 255 -5.32 -1.15 1.64
CA ILE A 255 -6.16 -1.76 0.61
C ILE A 255 -5.32 -2.88 -0.01
N PRO A 256 -5.61 -4.16 0.26
CA PRO A 256 -4.79 -5.29 -0.19
C PRO A 256 -5.04 -5.60 -1.67
N ARG A 257 -4.87 -4.60 -2.52
CA ARG A 257 -5.06 -4.64 -3.96
C ARG A 257 -3.71 -4.56 -4.66
N LEU A 258 -3.52 -5.39 -5.69
CA LEU A 258 -2.32 -5.42 -6.52
C LEU A 258 -1.02 -5.63 -5.70
N ILE A 259 -1.13 -6.36 -4.60
CA ILE A 259 0.04 -6.70 -3.78
C ILE A 259 0.99 -7.60 -4.56
N LYS A 260 2.28 -7.33 -4.46
CA LYS A 260 3.35 -8.08 -5.12
C LYS A 260 4.36 -8.57 -4.09
N ALA A 261 4.94 -9.72 -4.35
CA ALA A 261 6.12 -10.13 -3.61
C ALA A 261 7.31 -9.24 -4.01
N ALA A 262 8.10 -8.81 -3.03
CA ALA A 262 9.44 -8.31 -3.31
C ALA A 262 10.23 -9.42 -4.03
N GLU A 263 10.92 -9.07 -5.13
CA GLU A 263 11.71 -10.04 -5.87
C GLU A 263 12.87 -10.56 -5.00
N ALA A 264 13.24 -11.81 -5.19
CA ALA A 264 14.38 -12.38 -4.52
C ALA A 264 15.66 -11.58 -4.82
N ASN A 265 16.56 -11.49 -3.85
CA ASN A 265 17.87 -10.90 -4.10
C ASN A 265 18.62 -11.72 -5.16
N LYS A 266 19.33 -11.04 -6.05
CA LYS A 266 20.16 -11.67 -7.08
C LYS A 266 21.43 -12.28 -6.49
#